data_212caee14d05982d03509d0fcaf5a034
#
_entry.id   212caee14d05982d03509d0fcaf5a034
#
_cell.length_a   1.000
_cell.length_b   1.000
_cell.length_c   1.000
_cell.angle_alpha   90.00
_cell.angle_beta   90.00
_cell.angle_gamma   90.00
#
_symmetry.space_group_name_H-M   'P 1'
#
loop_
_entity.id
_entity.type
_entity.pdbx_description
1 polymer ?
#
loop_
_entity_poly.entity_id
_entity_poly.type
_entity_poly.pdbx_seq_one_letter_code
_entity_poly.pdbx_strand_id
1 'polypeptide(L)'
;MNQASLAVETPLHIARDWDAEQDGRPDTLQVCDEATLRRALDGPLLTRPLPGHLESAFRQHTRERAARLLRLSVYGMIAVYTVVSGAAALFTDEPGLNTWLLVAVLPVGIVLALIWLATRLNDMESIVEPLLVGGVFVSILGCGAAALYLRDDLFAQIAAYETIYVLIIAFSILRLPLIRVALASLLAFVLAAVTMVAMDHPVLWLDSLLYFLVPWTLCVVVGAMLEHAERKEFLQNELLTLESLRLRDMNQQAEQALARRTLQADYLSLIAGNPDAQVLFQRTLGFLIERTGAQVGVAYRCGEDGLLHPMATWGASLGRAVREEPLDPEGTLLQPVIAQRTARQVRDLPPGYLPIVTASQRMTPGAILVVPVCQGDDVVAVVELGRLSAFSAEQEAVAGLVVTHFAYAVQAALLRQQQRRRKEATQSVS
;
A
#
# COMPACT_ATOMS: atom_id res chain seq x y z
N MET A 1 7.72 -22.13 41.24
CA MET A 1 8.24 -20.88 40.63
C MET A 1 7.84 -20.89 39.17
N ASN A 2 6.78 -20.13 38.86
CA ASN A 2 6.15 -20.03 37.53
C ASN A 2 6.98 -19.07 36.66
N GLN A 3 7.47 -19.56 35.53
CA GLN A 3 7.86 -18.70 34.42
C GLN A 3 6.66 -18.60 33.47
N ALA A 4 6.00 -17.46 33.52
CA ALA A 4 4.96 -17.08 32.58
C ALA A 4 5.61 -16.74 31.21
N SER A 5 5.26 -17.54 30.22
CA SER A 5 5.52 -17.27 28.81
C SER A 5 4.74 -16.02 28.39
N LEU A 6 5.45 -14.91 28.15
CA LEU A 6 4.92 -13.74 27.46
C LEU A 6 4.87 -14.06 25.96
N ALA A 7 3.72 -14.54 25.52
CA ALA A 7 3.36 -14.54 24.09
C ALA A 7 3.16 -13.08 23.69
N VAL A 8 4.07 -12.55 22.88
CA VAL A 8 3.90 -11.28 22.17
C VAL A 8 2.88 -11.53 21.07
N GLU A 9 1.62 -11.23 21.33
CA GLU A 9 0.61 -11.11 20.30
C GLU A 9 0.94 -9.90 19.41
N THR A 10 1.46 -10.17 18.24
CA THR A 10 1.61 -9.17 17.18
C THR A 10 0.21 -8.72 16.74
N PRO A 11 -0.07 -7.42 16.67
CA PRO A 11 -1.38 -6.93 16.26
C PRO A 11 -1.57 -7.09 14.75
N LEU A 12 -2.02 -8.26 14.33
CA LEU A 12 -2.42 -8.60 12.95
C LEU A 12 -3.64 -7.81 12.45
N HIS A 13 -4.31 -7.06 13.33
CA HIS A 13 -5.51 -6.29 12.97
C HIS A 13 -5.22 -4.92 12.33
N ILE A 14 -4.08 -4.31 12.60
CA ILE A 14 -3.74 -2.98 12.06
C ILE A 14 -3.29 -3.08 10.59
N ALA A 15 -2.71 -4.18 10.17
CA ALA A 15 -2.27 -4.38 8.78
C ALA A 15 -3.45 -4.58 7.80
N ARG A 16 -4.58 -5.14 8.26
CA ARG A 16 -5.73 -5.46 7.40
C ARG A 16 -6.56 -4.24 7.00
N ASP A 17 -6.63 -3.21 7.85
CA ASP A 17 -7.39 -1.98 7.55
C ASP A 17 -6.62 -1.04 6.60
N TRP A 18 -5.28 -1.13 6.56
CA TRP A 18 -4.44 -0.36 5.63
C TRP A 18 -4.48 -0.90 4.19
N ASP A 19 -4.60 -2.21 4.02
CA ASP A 19 -4.67 -2.83 2.69
C ASP A 19 -6.03 -2.56 2.01
N ALA A 20 -7.10 -2.42 2.80
CA ALA A 20 -8.44 -2.09 2.27
C ALA A 20 -8.56 -0.63 1.79
N GLU A 21 -7.76 0.29 2.33
CA GLU A 21 -7.76 1.70 1.92
C GLU A 21 -6.89 1.97 0.68
N GLN A 22 -6.00 1.03 0.31
CA GLN A 22 -5.15 1.13 -0.88
C GLN A 22 -5.78 0.56 -2.16
N ASP A 23 -6.80 -0.29 -2.04
CA ASP A 23 -7.45 -0.94 -3.20
C ASP A 23 -8.34 0.01 -4.03
N GLY A 24 -8.49 1.26 -3.61
CA GLY A 24 -9.23 2.33 -4.32
C GLY A 24 -8.38 3.41 -4.99
N ARG A 25 -7.04 3.34 -4.91
CA ARG A 25 -6.19 4.30 -5.62
C ARG A 25 -5.99 3.87 -7.07
N PRO A 26 -6.25 4.75 -8.05
CA PRO A 26 -6.06 4.40 -9.44
C PRO A 26 -4.60 4.03 -9.73
N ASP A 27 -4.40 3.10 -10.65
CA ASP A 27 -3.11 2.57 -11.15
C ASP A 27 -2.09 3.63 -11.65
N THR A 28 -2.39 4.90 -11.48
CA THR A 28 -1.57 6.05 -11.92
C THR A 28 -0.23 6.18 -11.22
N LEU A 29 -0.06 5.55 -10.06
CA LEU A 29 1.20 5.61 -9.29
C LEU A 29 2.29 4.66 -9.81
N GLN A 30 1.95 3.66 -10.61
CA GLN A 30 2.94 2.71 -11.15
C GLN A 30 3.80 3.26 -12.28
N VAL A 31 3.47 4.44 -12.83
CA VAL A 31 4.13 4.99 -14.03
C VAL A 31 5.11 6.13 -13.73
N CYS A 32 5.19 6.61 -12.48
CA CYS A 32 6.13 7.68 -12.14
C CYS A 32 7.50 7.15 -11.74
N ASP A 33 8.47 7.41 -12.60
CA ASP A 33 9.89 7.20 -12.29
C ASP A 33 10.35 8.19 -11.20
N GLU A 34 11.03 7.68 -10.16
CA GLU A 34 11.63 8.45 -9.06
C GLU A 34 12.45 9.64 -9.59
N ALA A 35 13.18 9.44 -10.70
CA ALA A 35 13.97 10.47 -11.33
C ALA A 35 13.12 11.62 -11.90
N THR A 36 11.87 11.36 -12.28
CA THR A 36 10.93 12.37 -12.77
C THR A 36 10.38 13.20 -11.62
N LEU A 37 10.06 12.56 -10.48
CA LEU A 37 9.64 13.26 -9.26
C LEU A 37 10.74 14.16 -8.69
N ARG A 38 11.97 13.65 -8.61
CA ARG A 38 13.12 14.45 -8.15
C ARG A 38 13.40 15.64 -9.06
N ARG A 39 13.38 15.45 -10.38
CA ARG A 39 13.52 16.55 -11.35
C ARG A 39 12.39 17.58 -11.25
N ALA A 40 11.17 17.15 -10.95
CA ALA A 40 10.05 18.05 -10.71
C ALA A 40 10.24 18.86 -9.42
N LEU A 41 10.78 18.25 -8.35
CA LEU A 41 11.09 18.92 -7.07
C LEU A 41 12.17 20.00 -7.21
N ASP A 42 13.19 19.77 -8.04
CA ASP A 42 14.30 20.70 -8.27
C ASP A 42 13.93 21.82 -9.25
N GLY A 43 12.78 21.71 -9.92
CA GLY A 43 12.32 22.67 -10.92
C GLY A 43 11.51 23.84 -10.35
N PRO A 44 11.27 24.89 -11.16
CA PRO A 44 10.40 26.01 -10.78
C PRO A 44 8.93 25.61 -10.80
N LEU A 45 8.40 25.16 -9.65
CA LEU A 45 7.07 24.59 -9.48
C LEU A 45 5.89 25.53 -9.82
N LEU A 46 6.12 26.86 -9.75
CA LEU A 46 5.09 27.87 -10.06
C LEU A 46 4.95 28.16 -11.56
N THR A 47 6.06 28.10 -12.31
CA THR A 47 6.08 28.54 -13.71
C THR A 47 5.94 27.41 -14.71
N ARG A 48 6.17 26.17 -14.28
CA ARG A 48 6.02 24.99 -15.14
C ARG A 48 4.97 24.06 -14.59
N PRO A 49 3.99 23.63 -15.42
CA PRO A 49 3.08 22.57 -15.02
C PRO A 49 3.86 21.29 -14.76
N LEU A 50 3.39 20.49 -13.81
CA LEU A 50 3.93 19.17 -13.56
C LEU A 50 3.75 18.28 -14.81
N PRO A 51 4.58 17.25 -15.01
CA PRO A 51 4.38 16.29 -16.10
C PRO A 51 2.94 15.76 -16.11
N GLY A 52 2.33 15.67 -17.29
CA GLY A 52 0.89 15.53 -17.55
C GLY A 52 0.04 14.75 -16.53
N HIS A 53 0.45 13.54 -16.15
CA HIS A 53 -0.28 12.71 -15.17
C HIS A 53 -0.14 13.21 -13.72
N LEU A 54 1.00 13.79 -13.34
CA LEU A 54 1.21 14.38 -12.01
C LEU A 54 0.37 15.64 -11.80
N GLU A 55 0.20 16.45 -12.83
CA GLU A 55 -0.67 17.63 -12.75
C GLU A 55 -2.13 17.23 -12.55
N SER A 56 -2.61 16.19 -13.23
CA SER A 56 -3.97 15.69 -13.03
C SER A 56 -4.19 15.12 -11.62
N ALA A 57 -3.22 14.36 -11.12
CA ALA A 57 -3.26 13.81 -9.76
C ALA A 57 -3.20 14.92 -8.69
N PHE A 58 -2.33 15.90 -8.86
CA PHE A 58 -2.27 17.07 -7.99
C PHE A 58 -3.58 17.84 -7.95
N ARG A 59 -4.19 18.10 -9.12
CA ARG A 59 -5.49 18.80 -9.19
C ARG A 59 -6.61 18.01 -8.54
N GLN A 60 -6.63 16.69 -8.72
CA GLN A 60 -7.61 15.83 -8.04
C GLN A 60 -7.41 15.89 -6.53
N HIS A 61 -6.19 15.72 -6.04
CA HIS A 61 -5.86 15.81 -4.61
C HIS A 61 -6.29 17.17 -4.00
N THR A 62 -6.02 18.27 -4.71
CA THR A 62 -6.39 19.62 -4.27
C THR A 62 -7.92 19.78 -4.22
N ARG A 63 -8.67 19.26 -5.20
CA ARG A 63 -10.14 19.29 -5.23
C ARG A 63 -10.75 18.50 -4.08
N GLU A 64 -10.30 17.27 -3.84
CA GLU A 64 -10.77 16.45 -2.73
C GLU A 64 -10.51 17.11 -1.37
N ARG A 65 -9.33 17.74 -1.21
CA ARG A 65 -8.99 18.49 0.00
C ARG A 65 -9.89 19.72 0.17
N ALA A 66 -10.08 20.51 -0.88
CA ALA A 66 -10.98 21.67 -0.87
C ALA A 66 -12.41 21.26 -0.54
N ALA A 67 -12.92 20.18 -1.13
CA ALA A 67 -14.24 19.64 -0.86
C ALA A 67 -14.42 19.21 0.60
N ARG A 68 -13.41 18.54 1.18
CA ARG A 68 -13.43 18.14 2.61
C ARG A 68 -13.42 19.35 3.55
N LEU A 69 -12.54 20.31 3.30
CA LEU A 69 -12.48 21.55 4.09
C LEU A 69 -13.79 22.33 4.01
N LEU A 70 -14.39 22.42 2.82
CA LEU A 70 -15.63 23.12 2.61
C LEU A 70 -16.81 22.48 3.36
N ARG A 71 -16.92 21.16 3.37
CA ARG A 71 -17.95 20.44 4.15
C ARG A 71 -17.89 20.78 5.63
N LEU A 72 -16.69 20.97 6.18
CA LEU A 72 -16.49 21.35 7.58
C LEU A 72 -16.75 22.83 7.83
N SER A 73 -16.34 23.71 6.92
CA SER A 73 -16.33 25.17 7.12
C SER A 73 -17.61 25.86 6.67
N VAL A 74 -18.40 25.27 5.76
CA VAL A 74 -19.61 25.92 5.20
C VAL A 74 -20.60 26.33 6.26
N TYR A 75 -20.82 25.50 7.26
CA TYR A 75 -21.75 25.84 8.38
C TYR A 75 -21.22 26.99 9.21
N GLY A 76 -19.90 27.02 9.47
CA GLY A 76 -19.26 28.13 10.18
C GLY A 76 -19.36 29.44 9.40
N MET A 77 -19.11 29.38 8.07
CA MET A 77 -19.24 30.55 7.20
C MET A 77 -20.69 31.11 7.20
N ILE A 78 -21.69 30.22 7.04
CA ILE A 78 -23.10 30.63 7.08
C ILE A 78 -23.46 31.23 8.44
N ALA A 79 -22.99 30.59 9.54
CA ALA A 79 -23.27 31.09 10.88
C ALA A 79 -22.69 32.49 11.13
N VAL A 80 -21.39 32.68 10.82
CA VAL A 80 -20.70 33.96 10.94
C VAL A 80 -21.39 35.02 10.08
N TYR A 81 -21.66 34.67 8.82
CA TYR A 81 -22.30 35.57 7.88
C TYR A 81 -23.71 36.03 8.37
N THR A 82 -24.52 35.07 8.82
CA THR A 82 -25.86 35.35 9.36
C THR A 82 -25.80 36.20 10.62
N VAL A 83 -24.85 35.93 11.54
CA VAL A 83 -24.70 36.69 12.78
C VAL A 83 -24.25 38.11 12.47
N VAL A 84 -23.27 38.31 11.59
CA VAL A 84 -22.79 39.66 11.24
C VAL A 84 -23.86 40.48 10.53
N SER A 85 -24.49 39.91 9.50
CA SER A 85 -25.53 40.57 8.75
C SER A 85 -26.80 40.86 9.62
N GLY A 86 -27.15 39.88 10.47
CA GLY A 86 -28.27 40.03 11.39
C GLY A 86 -28.00 41.08 12.49
N ALA A 87 -26.79 41.14 13.04
CA ALA A 87 -26.38 42.17 13.99
C ALA A 87 -26.43 43.56 13.34
N ALA A 88 -25.89 43.70 12.12
CA ALA A 88 -25.99 44.96 11.39
C ALA A 88 -27.43 45.38 11.20
N ALA A 89 -28.34 44.45 10.84
CA ALA A 89 -29.75 44.75 10.65
C ALA A 89 -30.51 45.10 11.93
N LEU A 90 -30.08 44.59 13.10
CA LEU A 90 -30.74 44.79 14.38
C LEU A 90 -30.25 46.02 15.14
N PHE A 91 -28.99 46.40 14.95
CA PHE A 91 -28.36 47.44 15.76
C PHE A 91 -28.07 48.75 15.00
N THR A 92 -28.44 48.83 13.72
CA THR A 92 -28.18 50.01 12.91
C THR A 92 -29.47 50.53 12.26
N ASP A 93 -29.80 51.78 12.48
CA ASP A 93 -30.96 52.46 11.89
C ASP A 93 -30.56 53.37 10.70
N GLU A 94 -29.45 53.05 10.06
CA GLU A 94 -28.93 53.84 8.94
C GLU A 94 -29.77 53.65 7.66
N PRO A 95 -30.03 54.71 6.88
CA PRO A 95 -30.88 54.66 5.68
C PRO A 95 -30.31 53.72 4.58
N GLY A 96 -29.01 53.49 4.59
CA GLY A 96 -28.32 52.59 3.63
C GLY A 96 -28.51 51.12 3.91
N LEU A 97 -29.00 50.70 5.07
CA LEU A 97 -29.11 49.30 5.50
C LEU A 97 -29.83 48.42 4.48
N ASN A 98 -31.00 48.84 4.01
CA ASN A 98 -31.80 48.08 3.05
C ASN A 98 -31.08 47.89 1.72
N THR A 99 -30.38 48.89 1.24
CA THR A 99 -29.62 48.86 0.01
C THR A 99 -28.42 47.91 0.18
N TRP A 100 -27.70 47.99 1.28
CA TRP A 100 -26.57 47.07 1.57
C TRP A 100 -27.06 45.62 1.68
N LEU A 101 -28.17 45.37 2.39
CA LEU A 101 -28.76 44.02 2.49
C LEU A 101 -29.13 43.44 1.11
N LEU A 102 -29.67 44.25 0.22
CA LEU A 102 -30.11 43.80 -1.11
C LEU A 102 -28.94 43.59 -2.07
N VAL A 103 -27.93 44.47 -2.05
CA VAL A 103 -26.89 44.53 -3.07
C VAL A 103 -25.66 43.74 -2.65
N ALA A 104 -25.28 43.74 -1.40
CA ALA A 104 -24.08 43.02 -0.92
C ALA A 104 -24.49 41.69 -0.23
N VAL A 105 -25.38 41.74 0.74
CA VAL A 105 -25.70 40.59 1.60
C VAL A 105 -26.48 39.50 0.83
N LEU A 106 -27.53 39.85 0.13
CA LEU A 106 -28.36 38.86 -0.55
C LEU A 106 -27.60 38.02 -1.61
N PRO A 107 -26.76 38.60 -2.51
CA PRO A 107 -25.99 37.81 -3.48
C PRO A 107 -25.01 36.83 -2.83
N VAL A 108 -24.31 37.27 -1.76
CA VAL A 108 -23.40 36.41 -1.01
C VAL A 108 -24.16 35.28 -0.30
N GLY A 109 -25.33 35.59 0.29
CA GLY A 109 -26.22 34.61 0.90
C GLY A 109 -26.68 33.54 -0.10
N ILE A 110 -27.03 33.92 -1.33
CA ILE A 110 -27.37 32.99 -2.42
C ILE A 110 -26.19 32.10 -2.75
N VAL A 111 -24.98 32.67 -2.89
CA VAL A 111 -23.76 31.90 -3.15
C VAL A 111 -23.50 30.90 -2.05
N LEU A 112 -23.59 31.30 -0.77
CA LEU A 112 -23.41 30.40 0.37
C LEU A 112 -24.47 29.27 0.38
N ALA A 113 -25.73 29.60 0.05
CA ALA A 113 -26.79 28.61 -0.07
C ALA A 113 -26.51 27.59 -1.21
N LEU A 114 -26.02 28.06 -2.37
CA LEU A 114 -25.63 27.19 -3.47
C LEU A 114 -24.42 26.32 -3.12
N ILE A 115 -23.44 26.87 -2.41
CA ILE A 115 -22.30 26.08 -1.89
C ILE A 115 -22.79 25.01 -0.93
N TRP A 116 -23.67 25.38 0.02
CA TRP A 116 -24.27 24.42 0.95
C TRP A 116 -25.04 23.33 0.22
N LEU A 117 -25.84 23.67 -0.79
CA LEU A 117 -26.55 22.71 -1.62
C LEU A 117 -25.58 21.78 -2.37
N ALA A 118 -24.50 22.34 -2.95
CA ALA A 118 -23.47 21.57 -3.62
C ALA A 118 -22.79 20.55 -2.70
N THR A 119 -22.63 20.86 -1.39
CA THR A 119 -22.08 19.89 -0.43
C THR A 119 -22.94 18.64 -0.21
N ARG A 120 -24.22 18.68 -0.65
CA ARG A 120 -25.18 17.57 -0.57
C ARG A 120 -25.22 16.71 -1.83
N LEU A 121 -24.60 17.15 -2.93
CA LEU A 121 -24.55 16.43 -4.18
C LEU A 121 -23.41 15.42 -4.18
N ASN A 122 -23.60 14.28 -4.84
CA ASN A 122 -22.58 13.23 -4.94
C ASN A 122 -21.38 13.64 -5.83
N ASP A 123 -21.62 14.53 -6.79
CA ASP A 123 -20.61 15.00 -7.75
C ASP A 123 -20.07 16.40 -7.41
N MET A 124 -19.85 16.59 -6.12
CA MET A 124 -19.44 17.88 -5.54
C MET A 124 -18.13 18.40 -6.12
N GLU A 125 -17.18 17.51 -6.41
CA GLU A 125 -15.80 17.88 -6.76
C GLU A 125 -15.70 18.67 -8.08
N SER A 126 -16.57 18.39 -9.04
CA SER A 126 -16.60 19.08 -10.34
C SER A 126 -17.24 20.48 -10.28
N ILE A 127 -18.18 20.69 -9.37
CA ILE A 127 -19.04 21.89 -9.29
C ILE A 127 -18.49 22.92 -8.29
N VAL A 128 -17.82 22.46 -7.24
CA VAL A 128 -17.37 23.33 -6.12
C VAL A 128 -16.38 24.41 -6.58
N GLU A 129 -15.38 24.05 -7.36
CA GLU A 129 -14.35 25.00 -7.80
C GLU A 129 -14.93 26.17 -8.61
N PRO A 130 -15.72 25.95 -9.70
CA PRO A 130 -16.30 27.05 -10.45
C PRO A 130 -17.33 27.84 -9.61
N LEU A 131 -18.06 27.18 -8.72
CA LEU A 131 -19.02 27.84 -7.85
C LEU A 131 -18.34 28.80 -6.87
N LEU A 132 -17.22 28.39 -6.26
CA LEU A 132 -16.43 29.22 -5.36
C LEU A 132 -15.79 30.41 -6.07
N VAL A 133 -15.20 30.18 -7.27
CA VAL A 133 -14.64 31.27 -8.07
C VAL A 133 -15.71 32.27 -8.49
N GLY A 134 -16.88 31.76 -8.91
CA GLY A 134 -18.06 32.61 -9.20
C GLY A 134 -18.55 33.36 -7.97
N GLY A 135 -18.52 32.71 -6.82
CA GLY A 135 -18.84 33.32 -5.52
C GLY A 135 -17.95 34.49 -5.15
N VAL A 136 -16.64 34.35 -5.35
CA VAL A 136 -15.67 35.46 -5.16
C VAL A 136 -15.98 36.61 -6.10
N PHE A 137 -16.26 36.33 -7.37
CA PHE A 137 -16.62 37.35 -8.37
C PHE A 137 -17.88 38.13 -7.95
N VAL A 138 -18.95 37.42 -7.59
CA VAL A 138 -20.23 38.01 -7.18
C VAL A 138 -20.08 38.83 -5.87
N SER A 139 -19.30 38.29 -4.92
CA SER A 139 -19.08 39.00 -3.64
C SER A 139 -18.32 40.32 -3.83
N ILE A 140 -17.23 40.32 -4.64
CA ILE A 140 -16.47 41.55 -4.91
C ILE A 140 -17.34 42.56 -5.69
N LEU A 141 -18.13 42.09 -6.66
CA LEU A 141 -19.03 42.96 -7.41
C LEU A 141 -20.13 43.54 -6.53
N GLY A 142 -20.70 42.74 -5.62
CA GLY A 142 -21.69 43.18 -4.65
C GLY A 142 -21.13 44.21 -3.67
N CYS A 143 -19.95 44.02 -3.13
CA CYS A 143 -19.26 44.99 -2.27
C CYS A 143 -18.96 46.31 -3.02
N GLY A 144 -18.51 46.22 -4.28
CA GLY A 144 -18.30 47.39 -5.12
C GLY A 144 -19.59 48.18 -5.41
N ALA A 145 -20.70 47.48 -5.69
CA ALA A 145 -21.98 48.08 -5.89
C ALA A 145 -22.51 48.73 -4.57
N ALA A 146 -22.32 48.07 -3.43
CA ALA A 146 -22.70 48.65 -2.13
C ALA A 146 -21.90 49.95 -1.86
N ALA A 147 -20.59 49.94 -2.09
CA ALA A 147 -19.79 51.17 -1.93
C ALA A 147 -20.24 52.32 -2.84
N LEU A 148 -20.75 51.97 -4.03
CA LEU A 148 -21.26 52.98 -4.99
C LEU A 148 -22.58 53.61 -4.54
N TYR A 149 -23.55 52.79 -4.07
CA TYR A 149 -24.90 53.23 -3.69
C TYR A 149 -24.96 53.82 -2.28
N LEU A 150 -24.06 53.45 -1.36
CA LEU A 150 -24.02 53.85 0.04
C LEU A 150 -22.99 54.93 0.33
N ARG A 151 -22.88 55.87 -0.55
CA ARG A 151 -21.93 56.98 -0.50
C ARG A 151 -21.96 57.70 0.85
N ASP A 152 -20.79 57.88 1.47
CA ASP A 152 -20.61 58.55 2.77
C ASP A 152 -21.26 57.86 3.99
N ASP A 153 -21.73 56.63 3.83
CA ASP A 153 -22.37 55.86 4.90
C ASP A 153 -21.39 54.85 5.50
N LEU A 154 -21.61 54.48 6.75
CA LEU A 154 -20.84 53.43 7.46
C LEU A 154 -20.77 52.13 6.66
N PHE A 155 -21.84 51.78 5.96
CA PHE A 155 -21.93 50.57 5.15
C PHE A 155 -21.02 50.58 3.89
N ALA A 156 -20.68 51.73 3.36
CA ALA A 156 -19.69 51.82 2.28
C ALA A 156 -18.29 51.39 2.76
N GLN A 157 -17.92 51.78 3.98
CA GLN A 157 -16.65 51.35 4.60
C GLN A 157 -16.68 49.86 4.93
N ILE A 158 -17.80 49.33 5.47
CA ILE A 158 -17.97 47.92 5.76
C ILE A 158 -17.80 47.09 4.47
N ALA A 159 -18.43 47.49 3.38
CA ALA A 159 -18.30 46.79 2.09
C ALA A 159 -16.86 46.78 1.56
N ALA A 160 -16.07 47.85 1.78
CA ALA A 160 -14.66 47.86 1.44
C ALA A 160 -13.85 46.84 2.25
N TYR A 161 -14.09 46.72 3.56
CA TYR A 161 -13.44 45.70 4.39
C TYR A 161 -13.90 44.26 4.03
N GLU A 162 -15.18 44.07 3.72
CA GLU A 162 -15.71 42.76 3.28
C GLU A 162 -14.96 42.25 2.05
N THR A 163 -14.60 43.14 1.11
CA THR A 163 -13.78 42.78 -0.07
C THR A 163 -12.43 42.20 0.33
N ILE A 164 -11.76 42.77 1.34
CA ILE A 164 -10.46 42.25 1.84
C ILE A 164 -10.64 40.86 2.44
N TYR A 165 -11.68 40.62 3.23
CA TYR A 165 -11.97 39.33 3.83
C TYR A 165 -12.27 38.28 2.75
N VAL A 166 -13.04 38.62 1.71
CA VAL A 166 -13.30 37.73 0.58
C VAL A 166 -12.00 37.31 -0.10
N LEU A 167 -11.06 38.25 -0.33
CA LEU A 167 -9.76 37.92 -0.92
C LEU A 167 -8.94 37.00 -0.02
N ILE A 168 -8.84 37.31 1.29
CA ILE A 168 -8.10 36.48 2.25
C ILE A 168 -8.69 35.05 2.29
N ILE A 169 -10.03 34.93 2.37
CA ILE A 169 -10.70 33.63 2.40
C ILE A 169 -10.40 32.84 1.12
N ALA A 170 -10.53 33.48 -0.05
CA ALA A 170 -10.35 32.82 -1.34
C ALA A 170 -8.92 32.33 -1.56
N PHE A 171 -7.91 33.17 -1.28
CA PHE A 171 -6.50 32.85 -1.56
C PHE A 171 -5.84 32.03 -0.44
N SER A 172 -6.17 32.27 0.83
CA SER A 172 -5.45 31.68 1.96
C SER A 172 -6.19 30.51 2.61
N ILE A 173 -7.52 30.58 2.80
CA ILE A 173 -8.29 29.56 3.50
C ILE A 173 -8.77 28.48 2.52
N LEU A 174 -9.47 28.89 1.46
CA LEU A 174 -10.02 27.94 0.47
C LEU A 174 -8.98 27.44 -0.51
N ARG A 175 -7.84 28.16 -0.64
CA ARG A 175 -6.71 27.80 -1.51
C ARG A 175 -7.17 27.44 -2.93
N LEU A 176 -8.00 28.32 -3.49
CA LEU A 176 -8.54 28.15 -4.83
C LEU A 176 -7.42 28.33 -5.89
N PRO A 177 -7.59 27.81 -7.11
CA PRO A 177 -6.59 27.94 -8.16
C PRO A 177 -6.20 29.38 -8.40
N LEU A 178 -4.95 29.73 -8.12
CA LEU A 178 -4.41 31.09 -8.09
C LEU A 178 -4.85 31.92 -9.29
N ILE A 179 -4.58 31.42 -10.50
CA ILE A 179 -4.83 32.17 -11.74
C ILE A 179 -6.32 32.47 -11.93
N ARG A 180 -7.21 31.52 -11.64
CA ARG A 180 -8.66 31.68 -11.84
C ARG A 180 -9.23 32.68 -10.88
N VAL A 181 -8.84 32.61 -9.60
CA VAL A 181 -9.33 33.54 -8.57
C VAL A 181 -8.75 34.93 -8.81
N ALA A 182 -7.47 35.04 -9.15
CA ALA A 182 -6.84 36.34 -9.47
C ALA A 182 -7.52 37.02 -10.65
N LEU A 183 -7.82 36.29 -11.72
CA LEU A 183 -8.53 36.83 -12.88
C LEU A 183 -9.98 37.20 -12.57
N ALA A 184 -10.71 36.34 -11.84
CA ALA A 184 -12.11 36.58 -11.49
C ALA A 184 -12.23 37.84 -10.57
N SER A 185 -11.40 37.91 -9.55
CA SER A 185 -11.40 39.03 -8.60
C SER A 185 -10.98 40.36 -9.28
N LEU A 186 -9.96 40.29 -10.15
CA LEU A 186 -9.53 41.49 -10.91
C LEU A 186 -10.62 41.95 -11.89
N LEU A 187 -11.26 41.00 -12.60
CA LEU A 187 -12.37 41.32 -13.52
C LEU A 187 -13.56 41.96 -12.78
N ALA A 188 -13.93 41.41 -11.63
CA ALA A 188 -14.99 41.99 -10.79
C ALA A 188 -14.63 43.42 -10.34
N PHE A 189 -13.38 43.65 -9.94
CA PHE A 189 -12.91 44.98 -9.56
C PHE A 189 -12.92 45.97 -10.75
N VAL A 190 -12.40 45.57 -11.90
CA VAL A 190 -12.40 46.40 -13.11
C VAL A 190 -13.83 46.77 -13.50
N LEU A 191 -14.75 45.83 -13.45
CA LEU A 191 -16.17 46.10 -13.75
C LEU A 191 -16.78 47.10 -12.74
N ALA A 192 -16.51 46.94 -11.44
CA ALA A 192 -16.92 47.88 -10.42
C ALA A 192 -16.30 49.28 -10.63
N ALA A 193 -14.99 49.33 -10.94
CA ALA A 193 -14.29 50.60 -11.21
C ALA A 193 -14.81 51.34 -12.45
N VAL A 194 -15.11 50.60 -13.53
CA VAL A 194 -15.74 51.19 -14.73
C VAL A 194 -17.09 51.79 -14.43
N THR A 195 -17.93 51.09 -13.64
CA THR A 195 -19.24 51.65 -13.23
C THR A 195 -19.09 52.87 -12.35
N MET A 196 -18.11 52.93 -11.45
CA MET A 196 -17.82 54.15 -10.63
C MET A 196 -17.38 55.33 -11.48
N VAL A 197 -16.51 55.09 -12.46
CA VAL A 197 -16.08 56.17 -13.39
C VAL A 197 -17.25 56.66 -14.25
N ALA A 198 -18.08 55.74 -14.75
CA ALA A 198 -19.29 56.10 -15.55
C ALA A 198 -20.30 56.92 -14.80
N MET A 199 -20.36 56.82 -13.45
CA MET A 199 -21.21 57.60 -12.59
C MET A 199 -20.62 58.91 -12.08
N ASP A 200 -19.48 59.33 -12.65
CA ASP A 200 -18.80 60.58 -12.34
C ASP A 200 -18.31 60.70 -10.87
N HIS A 201 -17.78 59.62 -10.30
CA HIS A 201 -17.23 59.55 -8.96
C HIS A 201 -15.68 59.35 -8.92
N PRO A 202 -14.88 60.30 -9.37
CA PRO A 202 -13.44 60.12 -9.53
C PRO A 202 -12.67 59.93 -8.20
N VAL A 203 -13.15 60.54 -7.12
CA VAL A 203 -12.50 60.44 -5.80
C VAL A 203 -12.63 59.03 -5.23
N LEU A 204 -13.80 58.41 -5.37
CA LEU A 204 -14.06 57.04 -4.86
C LEU A 204 -13.23 55.98 -5.58
N TRP A 205 -12.91 56.15 -6.88
CA TRP A 205 -12.15 55.16 -7.59
C TRP A 205 -10.69 55.09 -7.13
N LEU A 206 -10.07 56.19 -6.74
CA LEU A 206 -8.66 56.20 -6.25
C LEU A 206 -8.58 55.48 -4.90
N ASP A 207 -9.50 55.74 -3.98
CA ASP A 207 -9.55 55.02 -2.70
C ASP A 207 -9.81 53.54 -2.91
N SER A 208 -10.77 53.21 -3.77
CA SER A 208 -11.06 51.81 -4.12
C SER A 208 -9.84 51.07 -4.72
N LEU A 209 -9.03 51.77 -5.50
CA LEU A 209 -7.79 51.23 -6.06
C LEU A 209 -6.79 50.86 -4.96
N LEU A 210 -6.61 51.70 -3.95
CA LEU A 210 -5.75 51.44 -2.80
C LEU A 210 -6.30 50.31 -1.92
N TYR A 211 -7.60 50.33 -1.60
CA TYR A 211 -8.25 49.32 -0.76
C TYR A 211 -8.38 47.95 -1.41
N PHE A 212 -8.33 47.88 -2.75
CA PHE A 212 -8.41 46.61 -3.47
C PHE A 212 -7.03 46.14 -3.97
N LEU A 213 -6.30 46.96 -4.72
CA LEU A 213 -5.07 46.47 -5.39
C LEU A 213 -3.96 46.11 -4.42
N VAL A 214 -3.84 46.83 -3.29
CA VAL A 214 -2.80 46.52 -2.31
C VAL A 214 -3.10 45.15 -1.61
N PRO A 215 -4.28 44.92 -1.03
CA PRO A 215 -4.63 43.60 -0.50
C PRO A 215 -4.63 42.52 -1.56
N TRP A 216 -5.10 42.80 -2.78
CA TRP A 216 -5.15 41.84 -3.87
C TRP A 216 -3.74 41.37 -4.27
N THR A 217 -2.78 42.31 -4.47
CA THR A 217 -1.40 41.93 -4.77
C THR A 217 -0.76 41.12 -3.66
N LEU A 218 -1.01 41.50 -2.40
CA LEU A 218 -0.53 40.73 -1.24
C LEU A 218 -1.14 39.31 -1.22
N CYS A 219 -2.46 39.20 -1.43
CA CYS A 219 -3.13 37.90 -1.47
C CYS A 219 -2.67 37.03 -2.65
N VAL A 220 -2.39 37.60 -3.82
CA VAL A 220 -1.81 36.89 -4.97
C VAL A 220 -0.41 36.35 -4.63
N VAL A 221 0.45 37.16 -4.00
CA VAL A 221 1.78 36.72 -3.59
C VAL A 221 1.68 35.59 -2.55
N VAL A 222 0.86 35.77 -1.52
CA VAL A 222 0.63 34.74 -0.49
C VAL A 222 0.04 33.47 -1.10
N GLY A 223 -0.95 33.60 -1.98
CA GLY A 223 -1.56 32.47 -2.70
C GLY A 223 -0.52 31.72 -3.56
N ALA A 224 0.36 32.45 -4.23
CA ALA A 224 1.45 31.84 -5.00
C ALA A 224 2.44 31.07 -4.11
N MET A 225 2.78 31.62 -2.96
CA MET A 225 3.64 30.92 -1.99
C MET A 225 2.97 29.67 -1.43
N LEU A 226 1.68 29.72 -1.14
CA LEU A 226 0.92 28.60 -0.65
C LEU A 226 0.78 27.51 -1.73
N GLU A 227 0.48 27.86 -2.98
CA GLU A 227 0.41 26.90 -4.08
C GLU A 227 1.76 26.22 -4.32
N HIS A 228 2.86 26.98 -4.23
CA HIS A 228 4.21 26.43 -4.32
C HIS A 228 4.49 25.42 -3.19
N ALA A 229 4.14 25.77 -1.96
CA ALA A 229 4.31 24.88 -0.81
C ALA A 229 3.48 23.59 -0.94
N GLU A 230 2.23 23.70 -1.41
CA GLU A 230 1.37 22.53 -1.63
C GLU A 230 1.88 21.60 -2.73
N ARG A 231 2.35 22.17 -3.86
CA ARG A 231 2.96 21.37 -4.92
C ARG A 231 4.20 20.64 -4.44
N LYS A 232 5.03 21.31 -3.63
CA LYS A 232 6.21 20.69 -3.02
C LYS A 232 5.84 19.58 -2.05
N GLU A 233 4.88 19.83 -1.15
CA GLU A 233 4.36 18.85 -0.19
C GLU A 233 3.79 17.60 -0.90
N PHE A 234 3.00 17.80 -1.94
CA PHE A 234 2.44 16.72 -2.76
C PHE A 234 3.55 15.84 -3.35
N LEU A 235 4.55 16.45 -4.02
CA LEU A 235 5.66 15.71 -4.62
C LEU A 235 6.51 14.97 -3.59
N GLN A 236 6.74 15.58 -2.41
CA GLN A 236 7.47 14.95 -1.32
C GLN A 236 6.71 13.74 -0.77
N ASN A 237 5.40 13.84 -0.59
CA ASN A 237 4.57 12.75 -0.12
C ASN A 237 4.53 11.58 -1.12
N GLU A 238 4.45 11.86 -2.42
CA GLU A 238 4.54 10.83 -3.46
C GLU A 238 5.91 10.14 -3.46
N LEU A 239 6.99 10.89 -3.32
CA LEU A 239 8.34 10.32 -3.23
C LEU A 239 8.50 9.43 -2.00
N LEU A 240 8.06 9.90 -0.82
CA LEU A 240 8.09 9.14 0.42
C LEU A 240 7.26 7.84 0.32
N THR A 241 6.14 7.88 -0.38
CA THR A 241 5.30 6.69 -0.61
C THR A 241 6.06 5.66 -1.45
N LEU A 242 6.70 6.08 -2.55
CA LEU A 242 7.52 5.18 -3.37
C LEU A 242 8.72 4.61 -2.61
N GLU A 243 9.43 5.43 -1.84
CA GLU A 243 10.55 4.98 -1.00
C GLU A 243 10.09 3.98 0.06
N SER A 244 8.94 4.21 0.68
CA SER A 244 8.38 3.30 1.69
C SER A 244 7.99 1.94 1.11
N LEU A 245 7.41 1.90 -0.10
CA LEU A 245 7.08 0.66 -0.81
C LEU A 245 8.35 -0.11 -1.16
N ARG A 246 9.37 0.57 -1.67
CA ARG A 246 10.67 -0.04 -1.99
C ARG A 246 11.36 -0.63 -0.76
N LEU A 247 11.35 0.10 0.36
CA LEU A 247 11.92 -0.39 1.62
C LEU A 247 11.17 -1.63 2.13
N ARG A 248 9.84 -1.67 2.01
CA ARG A 248 9.05 -2.85 2.37
C ARG A 248 9.41 -4.07 1.53
N ASP A 249 9.51 -3.89 0.21
CA ASP A 249 9.89 -4.99 -0.70
C ASP A 249 11.30 -5.50 -0.38
N MET A 250 12.28 -4.60 -0.20
CA MET A 250 13.64 -4.98 0.21
C MET A 250 13.67 -5.69 1.56
N ASN A 251 12.89 -5.24 2.53
CA ASN A 251 12.82 -5.89 3.85
C ASN A 251 12.22 -7.29 3.73
N GLN A 252 11.15 -7.45 2.97
CA GLN A 252 10.52 -8.75 2.73
C GLN A 252 11.49 -9.72 2.01
N GLN A 253 12.23 -9.26 1.02
CA GLN A 253 13.26 -10.05 0.35
C GLN A 253 14.37 -10.45 1.32
N ALA A 254 14.82 -9.54 2.19
CA ALA A 254 15.83 -9.80 3.20
C ALA A 254 15.35 -10.84 4.23
N GLU A 255 14.10 -10.74 4.69
CA GLU A 255 13.50 -11.70 5.61
C GLU A 255 13.41 -13.10 4.99
N GLN A 256 12.98 -13.20 3.72
CA GLN A 256 12.94 -14.47 3.00
C GLN A 256 14.33 -15.07 2.81
N ALA A 257 15.33 -14.23 2.48
CA ALA A 257 16.70 -14.67 2.34
C ALA A 257 17.29 -15.17 3.68
N LEU A 258 16.97 -14.46 4.78
CA LEU A 258 17.38 -14.86 6.13
C LEU A 258 16.73 -16.19 6.53
N ALA A 259 15.42 -16.33 6.33
CA ALA A 259 14.70 -17.58 6.64
C ALA A 259 15.29 -18.78 5.88
N ARG A 260 15.62 -18.60 4.59
CA ARG A 260 16.29 -19.65 3.80
C ARG A 260 17.67 -20.01 4.37
N ARG A 261 18.47 -18.99 4.74
CA ARG A 261 19.80 -19.21 5.33
C ARG A 261 19.73 -19.91 6.68
N THR A 262 18.77 -19.52 7.52
CA THR A 262 18.54 -20.15 8.82
C THR A 262 18.15 -21.61 8.65
N LEU A 263 17.22 -21.92 7.73
CA LEU A 263 16.83 -23.28 7.42
C LEU A 263 18.02 -24.14 6.93
N GLN A 264 18.88 -23.58 6.07
CA GLN A 264 20.09 -24.25 5.61
C GLN A 264 21.06 -24.50 6.77
N ALA A 265 21.30 -23.51 7.63
CA ALA A 265 22.21 -23.64 8.77
C ALA A 265 21.70 -24.69 9.78
N ASP A 266 20.39 -24.69 10.10
CA ASP A 266 19.77 -25.67 10.96
C ASP A 266 19.97 -27.09 10.41
N TYR A 267 19.69 -27.29 9.12
CA TYR A 267 19.87 -28.59 8.49
C TYR A 267 21.33 -29.03 8.45
N LEU A 268 22.26 -28.14 8.05
CA LEU A 268 23.67 -28.45 8.00
C LEU A 268 24.22 -28.79 9.40
N SER A 269 23.75 -28.12 10.45
CA SER A 269 24.11 -28.46 11.82
C SER A 269 23.63 -29.85 12.25
N LEU A 270 22.44 -30.26 11.77
CA LEU A 270 21.84 -31.56 12.05
C LEU A 270 22.64 -32.73 11.45
N ILE A 271 23.19 -32.53 10.23
CA ILE A 271 24.01 -33.51 9.52
C ILE A 271 25.51 -33.42 9.81
N ALA A 272 25.92 -32.41 10.59
CA ALA A 272 27.30 -32.25 11.03
C ALA A 272 27.78 -33.50 11.84
N GLY A 273 29.06 -33.77 11.84
CA GLY A 273 29.62 -34.93 12.57
C GLY A 273 29.71 -36.24 11.75
N ASN A 274 29.41 -36.18 10.48
CA ASN A 274 29.57 -37.33 9.55
C ASN A 274 28.81 -38.60 10.00
N PRO A 275 27.48 -38.55 10.21
CA PRO A 275 26.71 -39.70 10.65
C PRO A 275 26.80 -40.86 9.62
N ASP A 276 26.57 -42.10 10.08
CA ASP A 276 26.36 -43.21 9.18
C ASP A 276 25.12 -43.01 8.31
N ALA A 277 25.06 -43.66 7.15
CA ALA A 277 23.99 -43.44 6.18
C ALA A 277 22.59 -43.60 6.77
N GLN A 278 22.36 -44.62 7.60
CA GLN A 278 21.05 -44.85 8.22
C GLN A 278 20.65 -43.72 9.17
N VAL A 279 21.57 -43.25 9.98
CA VAL A 279 21.34 -42.12 10.89
C VAL A 279 21.11 -40.82 10.12
N LEU A 280 21.81 -40.62 9.01
CA LEU A 280 21.64 -39.48 8.13
C LEU A 280 20.22 -39.45 7.52
N PHE A 281 19.76 -40.56 6.97
CA PHE A 281 18.42 -40.70 6.43
C PHE A 281 17.33 -40.42 7.49
N GLN A 282 17.50 -40.99 8.68
CA GLN A 282 16.57 -40.82 9.79
C GLN A 282 16.47 -39.37 10.26
N ARG A 283 17.61 -38.70 10.42
CA ARG A 283 17.66 -37.28 10.83
C ARG A 283 17.04 -36.38 9.75
N THR A 284 17.37 -36.60 8.47
CA THR A 284 16.82 -35.83 7.38
C THR A 284 15.31 -36.00 7.26
N LEU A 285 14.82 -37.25 7.35
CA LEU A 285 13.38 -37.51 7.31
C LEU A 285 12.67 -36.84 8.49
N GLY A 286 13.19 -36.92 9.70
CA GLY A 286 12.63 -36.23 10.88
C GLY A 286 12.58 -34.72 10.71
N PHE A 287 13.66 -34.11 10.19
CA PHE A 287 13.71 -32.69 9.89
C PHE A 287 12.66 -32.25 8.84
N LEU A 288 12.53 -33.03 7.76
CA LEU A 288 11.53 -32.76 6.73
C LEU A 288 10.10 -32.88 7.27
N ILE A 289 9.82 -33.90 8.07
CA ILE A 289 8.53 -34.09 8.75
C ILE A 289 8.17 -32.85 9.61
N GLU A 290 9.10 -32.42 10.43
CA GLU A 290 8.90 -31.26 11.32
C GLU A 290 8.67 -29.98 10.54
N ARG A 291 9.48 -29.70 9.51
CA ARG A 291 9.42 -28.46 8.74
C ARG A 291 8.27 -28.39 7.74
N THR A 292 7.83 -29.52 7.20
CA THR A 292 6.71 -29.57 6.25
C THR A 292 5.36 -29.87 6.91
N GLY A 293 5.36 -30.27 8.19
CA GLY A 293 4.16 -30.70 8.91
C GLY A 293 3.55 -31.98 8.35
N ALA A 294 4.36 -32.84 7.71
CA ALA A 294 3.94 -34.18 7.30
C ALA A 294 3.71 -35.07 8.51
N GLN A 295 2.78 -36.01 8.43
CA GLN A 295 2.48 -36.96 9.50
C GLN A 295 3.15 -38.32 9.30
N VAL A 296 3.48 -38.64 8.06
CA VAL A 296 4.09 -39.92 7.68
C VAL A 296 5.16 -39.66 6.62
N GLY A 297 6.20 -40.45 6.60
CA GLY A 297 7.22 -40.38 5.58
C GLY A 297 8.10 -41.61 5.51
N VAL A 298 8.68 -41.81 4.32
CA VAL A 298 9.67 -42.84 4.04
C VAL A 298 10.79 -42.25 3.20
N ALA A 299 12.00 -42.61 3.52
CA ALA A 299 13.16 -42.23 2.73
C ALA A 299 13.85 -43.50 2.22
N TYR A 300 14.03 -43.55 0.90
CA TYR A 300 14.61 -44.68 0.18
C TYR A 300 15.99 -44.30 -0.40
N ARG A 301 16.93 -45.23 -0.39
CA ARG A 301 18.16 -45.15 -1.15
C ARG A 301 17.98 -45.87 -2.49
N CYS A 302 18.39 -45.29 -3.57
CA CYS A 302 18.48 -45.99 -4.86
C CYS A 302 19.69 -46.93 -4.85
N GLY A 303 19.44 -48.22 -5.09
CA GLY A 303 20.49 -49.23 -5.22
C GLY A 303 21.07 -49.27 -6.63
N GLU A 304 22.28 -49.88 -6.78
CA GLU A 304 22.87 -50.17 -8.07
C GLU A 304 22.09 -51.23 -8.88
N ASP A 305 21.23 -52.00 -8.17
CA ASP A 305 20.28 -52.97 -8.70
C ASP A 305 19.00 -52.33 -9.28
N GLY A 306 18.88 -51.02 -9.24
CA GLY A 306 17.68 -50.30 -9.67
C GLY A 306 16.53 -50.31 -8.65
N LEU A 307 16.70 -51.00 -7.51
CA LEU A 307 15.70 -51.11 -6.47
C LEU A 307 15.80 -49.96 -5.44
N LEU A 308 14.68 -49.66 -4.79
CA LEU A 308 14.60 -48.67 -3.73
C LEU A 308 14.69 -49.37 -2.35
N HIS A 309 15.78 -49.10 -1.64
CA HIS A 309 16.03 -49.67 -0.31
C HIS A 309 15.51 -48.69 0.78
N PRO A 310 14.55 -49.08 1.61
CA PRO A 310 14.04 -48.22 2.66
C PRO A 310 15.12 -48.02 3.75
N MET A 311 15.50 -46.76 3.99
CA MET A 311 16.52 -46.38 4.96
C MET A 311 15.95 -45.79 6.22
N ALA A 312 14.83 -45.06 6.13
CA ALA A 312 14.18 -44.44 7.28
C ALA A 312 12.66 -44.37 7.07
N THR A 313 11.92 -44.52 8.16
CA THR A 313 10.45 -44.42 8.18
C THR A 313 10.01 -43.57 9.36
N TRP A 314 8.91 -42.81 9.18
CA TRP A 314 8.32 -41.98 10.23
C TRP A 314 6.80 -42.10 10.19
N GLY A 315 6.17 -42.32 11.38
CA GLY A 315 4.72 -42.31 11.54
C GLY A 315 3.96 -43.43 10.78
N ALA A 316 4.64 -44.19 9.96
CA ALA A 316 4.06 -45.31 9.22
C ALA A 316 4.22 -46.62 10.01
N SER A 317 3.10 -47.22 10.38
CA SER A 317 3.10 -48.63 10.76
C SER A 317 3.08 -49.47 9.48
N LEU A 318 4.15 -49.37 8.71
CA LEU A 318 4.35 -50.20 7.54
C LEU A 318 4.50 -51.67 8.00
N GLY A 319 3.84 -52.58 7.33
CA GLY A 319 4.01 -54.00 7.60
C GLY A 319 5.50 -54.38 7.48
N ARG A 320 5.93 -55.47 8.14
CA ARG A 320 7.33 -55.88 8.22
C ARG A 320 8.01 -55.97 6.84
N ALA A 321 7.23 -56.40 5.82
CA ALA A 321 7.71 -56.52 4.42
C ALA A 321 8.14 -55.19 3.80
N VAL A 322 7.42 -54.08 4.04
CA VAL A 322 7.77 -52.77 3.45
C VAL A 322 8.97 -52.10 4.16
N ARG A 323 9.37 -52.60 5.32
CA ARG A 323 10.52 -52.08 6.07
C ARG A 323 11.84 -52.79 5.72
N GLU A 324 11.77 -53.96 5.18
CA GLU A 324 12.92 -54.84 5.03
C GLU A 324 13.18 -55.29 3.58
N GLU A 325 12.18 -55.21 2.69
CA GLU A 325 12.31 -55.64 1.30
C GLU A 325 12.53 -54.43 0.37
N PRO A 326 13.50 -54.54 -0.58
CA PRO A 326 13.69 -53.55 -1.63
C PRO A 326 12.41 -53.43 -2.48
N LEU A 327 12.03 -52.20 -2.83
CA LEU A 327 10.87 -51.88 -3.67
C LEU A 327 11.31 -51.67 -5.13
N ASP A 328 10.67 -52.37 -6.06
CA ASP A 328 10.80 -52.02 -7.48
C ASP A 328 10.03 -50.74 -7.78
N PRO A 329 10.64 -49.66 -8.28
CA PRO A 329 9.96 -48.46 -8.63
C PRO A 329 8.95 -48.61 -9.78
N GLU A 330 9.09 -49.62 -10.63
CA GLU A 330 8.23 -49.84 -11.79
C GLU A 330 6.77 -50.03 -11.37
N GLY A 331 5.85 -49.29 -12.02
CA GLY A 331 4.43 -49.31 -11.71
C GLY A 331 4.02 -48.60 -10.42
N THR A 332 4.95 -47.94 -9.71
CA THR A 332 4.67 -47.19 -8.50
C THR A 332 4.51 -45.67 -8.79
N LEU A 333 3.99 -44.93 -7.79
CA LEU A 333 3.93 -43.45 -7.84
C LEU A 333 5.32 -42.77 -7.85
N LEU A 334 6.39 -43.53 -7.52
CA LEU A 334 7.76 -43.03 -7.43
C LEU A 334 8.45 -43.01 -8.80
N GLN A 335 8.08 -43.92 -9.69
CA GLN A 335 8.67 -44.06 -11.02
C GLN A 335 8.70 -42.74 -11.83
N PRO A 336 7.58 -42.01 -12.00
CA PRO A 336 7.57 -40.74 -12.74
C PRO A 336 8.49 -39.69 -12.13
N VAL A 337 8.60 -39.64 -10.80
CA VAL A 337 9.46 -38.69 -10.08
C VAL A 337 10.93 -39.01 -10.29
N ILE A 338 11.30 -40.29 -10.27
CA ILE A 338 12.68 -40.75 -10.56
C ILE A 338 13.04 -40.44 -12.00
N ALA A 339 12.16 -40.77 -12.95
CA ALA A 339 12.40 -40.56 -14.38
C ALA A 339 12.49 -39.07 -14.76
N GLN A 340 11.62 -38.23 -14.18
CA GLN A 340 11.56 -36.79 -14.47
C GLN A 340 12.52 -35.96 -13.60
N ARG A 341 13.03 -36.54 -12.50
CA ARG A 341 13.92 -35.86 -11.53
C ARG A 341 13.29 -34.59 -10.92
N THR A 342 11.98 -34.52 -10.84
CA THR A 342 11.23 -33.38 -10.32
C THR A 342 10.35 -33.81 -9.17
N ALA A 343 10.29 -32.97 -8.14
CA ALA A 343 9.37 -33.17 -7.03
C ALA A 343 7.92 -33.13 -7.53
N ARG A 344 7.08 -34.01 -6.99
CA ARG A 344 5.68 -34.08 -7.39
C ARG A 344 4.77 -34.30 -6.19
N GLN A 345 3.75 -33.48 -6.10
CA GLN A 345 2.64 -33.72 -5.19
C GLN A 345 1.56 -34.59 -5.86
N VAL A 346 1.18 -35.69 -5.22
CA VAL A 346 0.15 -36.62 -5.70
C VAL A 346 -1.03 -36.54 -4.73
N ARG A 347 -2.22 -36.39 -5.28
CA ARG A 347 -3.52 -36.46 -4.58
C ARG A 347 -4.27 -37.69 -5.12
N ASP A 348 -5.39 -38.00 -4.54
CA ASP A 348 -6.22 -39.17 -4.95
C ASP A 348 -5.45 -40.50 -4.87
N LEU A 349 -4.94 -40.78 -3.68
CA LEU A 349 -4.12 -41.94 -3.40
C LEU A 349 -4.97 -43.23 -3.28
N PRO A 350 -4.42 -44.37 -3.68
CA PRO A 350 -5.09 -45.67 -3.43
C PRO A 350 -5.35 -45.89 -1.94
N PRO A 351 -6.49 -46.55 -1.56
CA PRO A 351 -6.75 -46.85 -0.18
C PRO A 351 -5.61 -47.64 0.49
N GLY A 352 -5.18 -47.16 1.65
CA GLY A 352 -4.11 -47.79 2.43
C GLY A 352 -2.71 -47.48 1.96
N TYR A 353 -2.52 -46.59 0.97
CA TYR A 353 -1.20 -46.13 0.58
C TYR A 353 -0.59 -45.25 1.69
N LEU A 354 0.60 -45.61 2.15
CA LEU A 354 1.35 -44.96 3.21
C LEU A 354 0.49 -44.50 4.42
N PRO A 355 -0.18 -45.42 5.14
CA PRO A 355 -1.22 -45.07 6.08
C PRO A 355 -0.67 -44.31 7.28
N ILE A 356 -1.36 -43.22 7.64
CA ILE A 356 -1.17 -42.52 8.90
C ILE A 356 -1.90 -43.33 10.00
N VAL A 357 -1.13 -43.80 10.95
CA VAL A 357 -1.67 -44.66 12.04
C VAL A 357 -1.73 -43.82 13.31
N THR A 358 -2.94 -43.65 13.83
CA THR A 358 -3.22 -43.08 15.14
C THR A 358 -3.62 -44.22 16.11
N ALA A 359 -3.77 -43.90 17.39
CA ALA A 359 -4.18 -44.87 18.39
C ALA A 359 -5.54 -45.57 18.06
N SER A 360 -6.41 -44.88 17.33
CA SER A 360 -7.79 -45.31 17.06
C SER A 360 -8.11 -45.63 15.60
N GLN A 361 -7.33 -45.09 14.65
CA GLN A 361 -7.67 -45.15 13.23
C GLN A 361 -6.44 -45.28 12.31
N ARG A 362 -6.69 -45.89 11.14
CA ARG A 362 -5.75 -45.82 10.00
C ARG A 362 -6.39 -44.95 8.93
N MET A 363 -5.68 -43.89 8.51
CA MET A 363 -6.14 -42.97 7.50
C MET A 363 -5.19 -42.93 6.33
N THR A 364 -5.71 -42.81 5.12
CA THR A 364 -4.89 -42.53 3.93
C THR A 364 -4.55 -41.05 3.91
N PRO A 365 -3.30 -40.64 3.61
CA PRO A 365 -2.96 -39.24 3.43
C PRO A 365 -3.84 -38.60 2.35
N GLY A 366 -4.19 -37.34 2.51
CA GLY A 366 -4.88 -36.54 1.48
C GLY A 366 -3.96 -36.12 0.35
N ALA A 367 -2.64 -36.03 0.64
CA ALA A 367 -1.61 -35.76 -0.35
C ALA A 367 -0.28 -36.38 0.07
N ILE A 368 0.50 -36.78 -0.94
CA ILE A 368 1.89 -37.21 -0.80
C ILE A 368 2.77 -36.28 -1.65
N LEU A 369 3.85 -35.81 -1.04
CA LEU A 369 4.93 -35.13 -1.73
C LEU A 369 6.10 -36.10 -1.90
N VAL A 370 6.43 -36.41 -3.14
CA VAL A 370 7.58 -37.25 -3.51
C VAL A 370 8.68 -36.31 -4.01
N VAL A 371 9.84 -36.39 -3.36
CA VAL A 371 10.99 -35.54 -3.67
C VAL A 371 12.19 -36.40 -4.03
N PRO A 372 12.71 -36.30 -5.26
CA PRO A 372 13.92 -37.01 -5.67
C PRO A 372 15.14 -36.29 -5.09
N VAL A 373 16.10 -37.04 -4.63
CA VAL A 373 17.41 -36.57 -4.15
C VAL A 373 18.41 -36.81 -5.27
N CYS A 374 18.67 -35.74 -6.04
CA CYS A 374 19.48 -35.83 -7.23
C CYS A 374 20.92 -35.37 -6.98
N GLN A 375 21.89 -36.07 -7.60
CA GLN A 375 23.26 -35.64 -7.68
C GLN A 375 23.73 -35.68 -9.14
N GLY A 376 23.86 -34.50 -9.73
CA GLY A 376 24.03 -34.40 -11.19
C GLY A 376 22.83 -35.01 -11.90
N ASP A 377 23.11 -36.00 -12.71
CA ASP A 377 22.09 -36.73 -13.47
C ASP A 377 21.52 -37.97 -12.77
N ASP A 378 22.05 -38.34 -11.63
CA ASP A 378 21.65 -39.58 -10.93
C ASP A 378 20.71 -39.25 -9.74
N VAL A 379 19.67 -40.06 -9.57
CA VAL A 379 18.82 -40.06 -8.39
C VAL A 379 19.41 -41.02 -7.36
N VAL A 380 19.97 -40.48 -6.27
CA VAL A 380 20.65 -41.26 -5.22
C VAL A 380 19.69 -41.70 -4.10
N ALA A 381 18.59 -40.98 -3.92
CA ALA A 381 17.57 -41.30 -2.95
C ALA A 381 16.22 -40.70 -3.36
N VAL A 382 15.13 -41.16 -2.71
CA VAL A 382 13.80 -40.62 -2.88
C VAL A 382 13.18 -40.45 -1.49
N VAL A 383 12.51 -39.33 -1.25
CA VAL A 383 11.79 -39.07 -0.01
C VAL A 383 10.31 -38.92 -0.30
N GLU A 384 9.50 -39.66 0.42
CA GLU A 384 8.05 -39.63 0.40
C GLU A 384 7.52 -39.02 1.70
N LEU A 385 6.71 -37.96 1.61
CA LEU A 385 6.10 -37.28 2.74
C LEU A 385 4.59 -37.29 2.58
N GLY A 386 3.85 -37.78 3.56
CA GLY A 386 2.39 -37.87 3.53
C GLY A 386 1.75 -36.94 4.55
N ARG A 387 0.66 -36.30 4.13
CA ARG A 387 -0.11 -35.35 4.95
C ARG A 387 -1.61 -35.47 4.67
N LEU A 388 -2.46 -35.17 5.68
CA LEU A 388 -3.91 -35.14 5.51
C LEU A 388 -4.44 -34.03 4.60
N SER A 389 -3.71 -32.91 4.54
CA SER A 389 -4.00 -31.79 3.63
C SER A 389 -2.91 -31.67 2.54
N ALA A 390 -3.17 -30.90 1.49
CA ALA A 390 -2.17 -30.61 0.48
C ALA A 390 -0.96 -29.84 1.06
N PHE A 391 0.22 -30.04 0.46
CA PHE A 391 1.40 -29.25 0.75
C PHE A 391 1.30 -27.90 0.07
N SER A 392 1.75 -26.84 0.76
CA SER A 392 1.89 -25.51 0.17
C SER A 392 3.18 -25.40 -0.68
N ALA A 393 3.22 -24.43 -1.59
CA ALA A 393 4.43 -24.15 -2.38
C ALA A 393 5.67 -23.86 -1.51
N GLU A 394 5.47 -23.26 -0.34
CA GLU A 394 6.53 -22.99 0.64
C GLU A 394 7.07 -24.31 1.23
N GLN A 395 6.20 -25.24 1.59
CA GLN A 395 6.59 -26.55 2.12
C GLN A 395 7.31 -27.39 1.06
N GLU A 396 6.88 -27.34 -0.19
CA GLU A 396 7.60 -27.95 -1.32
C GLU A 396 8.98 -27.34 -1.53
N ALA A 397 9.10 -26.02 -1.46
CA ALA A 397 10.37 -25.31 -1.56
C ALA A 397 11.34 -25.68 -0.42
N VAL A 398 10.83 -25.81 0.82
CA VAL A 398 11.61 -26.27 1.98
C VAL A 398 12.15 -27.68 1.74
N ALA A 399 11.29 -28.60 1.29
CA ALA A 399 11.73 -29.96 0.96
C ALA A 399 12.82 -29.97 -0.13
N GLY A 400 12.63 -29.21 -1.21
CA GLY A 400 13.59 -29.08 -2.29
C GLY A 400 14.96 -28.54 -1.82
N LEU A 401 14.95 -27.54 -0.92
CA LEU A 401 16.19 -26.99 -0.37
C LEU A 401 16.97 -28.02 0.46
N VAL A 402 16.28 -28.77 1.32
CA VAL A 402 16.88 -29.77 2.20
C VAL A 402 17.47 -30.92 1.38
N VAL A 403 16.73 -31.45 0.38
CA VAL A 403 17.18 -32.59 -0.41
C VAL A 403 18.42 -32.27 -1.26
N THR A 404 18.61 -31.02 -1.66
CA THR A 404 19.82 -30.58 -2.36
C THR A 404 21.08 -30.81 -1.51
N HIS A 405 21.05 -30.42 -0.23
CA HIS A 405 22.16 -30.65 0.70
C HIS A 405 22.27 -32.11 1.14
N PHE A 406 21.12 -32.78 1.25
CA PHE A 406 21.07 -34.20 1.57
C PHE A 406 21.76 -35.06 0.54
N ALA A 407 21.63 -34.75 -0.75
CA ALA A 407 22.29 -35.49 -1.82
C ALA A 407 23.82 -35.61 -1.62
N TYR A 408 24.47 -34.49 -1.33
CA TYR A 408 25.91 -34.46 -1.05
C TYR A 408 26.29 -35.25 0.21
N ALA A 409 25.45 -35.14 1.26
CA ALA A 409 25.70 -35.87 2.51
C ALA A 409 25.56 -37.38 2.32
N VAL A 410 24.57 -37.86 1.56
CA VAL A 410 24.37 -39.28 1.24
C VAL A 410 25.56 -39.81 0.50
N GLN A 411 26.04 -39.13 -0.55
CA GLN A 411 27.20 -39.57 -1.28
C GLN A 411 28.43 -39.69 -0.40
N ALA A 412 28.71 -38.68 0.40
CA ALA A 412 29.84 -38.70 1.33
C ALA A 412 29.73 -39.86 2.34
N ALA A 413 28.54 -40.22 2.81
CA ALA A 413 28.31 -41.35 3.69
C ALA A 413 28.53 -42.70 2.98
N LEU A 414 28.04 -42.85 1.77
CA LEU A 414 28.20 -44.08 0.97
C LEU A 414 29.67 -44.35 0.60
N LEU A 415 30.41 -43.32 0.16
CA LEU A 415 31.83 -43.43 -0.13
C LEU A 415 32.63 -43.88 1.11
N ARG A 416 32.35 -43.33 2.29
CA ARG A 416 32.95 -43.74 3.54
C ARG A 416 32.66 -45.20 3.91
N GLN A 417 31.42 -45.64 3.70
CA GLN A 417 31.00 -47.01 3.95
C GLN A 417 31.73 -47.99 3.05
N GLN A 418 31.88 -47.67 1.75
CA GLN A 418 32.67 -48.48 0.79
C GLN A 418 34.14 -48.56 1.20
N GLN A 419 34.74 -47.43 1.63
CA GLN A 419 36.14 -47.42 2.08
C GLN A 419 36.34 -48.26 3.35
N ARG A 420 35.41 -48.21 4.33
CA ARG A 420 35.47 -49.07 5.52
C ARG A 420 35.40 -50.56 5.15
N ARG A 421 34.45 -50.95 4.31
CA ARG A 421 34.32 -52.36 3.85
C ARG A 421 35.59 -52.85 3.12
N ARG A 422 36.22 -52.03 2.27
CA ARG A 422 37.48 -52.36 1.61
C ARG A 422 38.63 -52.56 2.62
N LYS A 423 38.72 -51.74 3.65
CA LYS A 423 39.75 -51.88 4.69
C LYS A 423 39.55 -53.14 5.52
N GLU A 424 38.31 -53.47 5.89
CA GLU A 424 37.96 -54.68 6.64
C GLU A 424 38.24 -55.94 5.81
N ALA A 425 37.88 -55.93 4.51
CA ALA A 425 38.20 -57.03 3.62
C ALA A 425 39.74 -57.23 3.43
N THR A 426 40.51 -56.16 3.43
CA THR A 426 41.97 -56.25 3.31
C THR A 426 42.62 -56.77 4.62
N GLN A 427 42.05 -56.42 5.78
CA GLN A 427 42.52 -56.89 7.09
C GLN A 427 42.13 -58.35 7.38
N SER A 428 41.06 -58.87 6.77
CA SER A 428 40.65 -60.27 6.95
C SER A 428 41.44 -61.24 6.04
N VAL A 429 42.23 -60.75 5.10
CA VAL A 429 43.09 -61.56 4.16
C VAL A 429 44.57 -61.57 4.58
N SER A 430 44.96 -60.66 5.51
CA SER A 430 46.29 -60.61 6.11
C SER A 430 46.31 -61.35 7.44
#